data_03a519603ab3cc7fb4dc5341be7b5b58
#
_entry.id   03a519603ab3cc7fb4dc5341be7b5b58
#
_cell.length_a   1.000
_cell.length_b   1.000
_cell.length_c   1.000
_cell.angle_alpha   90.00
_cell.angle_beta   90.00
_cell.angle_gamma   90.00
#
_symmetry.space_group_name_H-M   'P 1'
#
loop_
_entity.id
_entity.type
_entity.pdbx_description
1 polymer ?
#
loop_
_entity_poly.entity_id
_entity_poly.type
_entity_poly.pdbx_seq_one_letter_code
_entity_poly.pdbx_strand_id
1 'polypeptide(L)'
;MKTTYLDNAATSFPKPQGVSDRMKEYMDTVGATINRSVYGAAQDAGLQTLLLRESLGKLFHFQEPPTHVILTPGATAGLNMIIKGFLKPGDHCIVSAMEHNAVMRPLLQLEGVEFDRIPCNREGLLDPKDVEPLIRPNTRLLIMAHGSNVCGAVQDAQAVGQICAKHGIAFALDVAQTAGHIDIDFEKWGLSALAAPGHKGLLGPSGIGVLLLKDSFAKQLTPLIAGGTGSASDSEYLPEYLPDRFESGTPNLPGIYGLSASVEFLQREGLEKLHEHEMQLCKAFLEGLKDIPGAVVCGPQGLAHRVGVISLDFPGLDNAEVAYRLESEFGILTRCGLHCAPSAHKTLGTFPRGTVRFSPGFASTQEDVDTALAAIRAVCEG
;
A
#
# COMPACT_ATOMS: atom_id res chain seq x y z
N MET A 1 2.78 25.25 19.60
CA MET A 1 1.80 25.20 18.50
C MET A 1 1.21 23.78 18.48
N LYS A 2 -0.11 23.63 18.37
CA LYS A 2 -0.73 22.30 18.19
C LYS A 2 -0.31 21.78 16.81
N THR A 3 0.14 20.53 16.73
CA THR A 3 0.56 19.93 15.47
C THR A 3 -0.60 19.20 14.83
N THR A 4 -0.87 19.46 13.54
CA THR A 4 -1.88 18.78 12.72
C THR A 4 -1.18 17.83 11.74
N TYR A 5 -1.37 16.52 11.91
CA TYR A 5 -0.74 15.50 11.08
C TYR A 5 -1.60 15.12 9.88
N LEU A 6 -1.17 15.47 8.68
CA LEU A 6 -1.84 15.19 7.41
C LEU A 6 -0.91 14.47 6.40
N ASP A 7 -0.03 13.59 6.88
CA ASP A 7 0.83 12.74 6.02
C ASP A 7 0.58 11.23 6.23
N ASN A 8 -0.68 10.83 6.46
CA ASN A 8 -1.05 9.43 6.70
C ASN A 8 -0.75 8.52 5.49
N ALA A 9 -0.72 9.02 4.27
CA ALA A 9 -0.32 8.27 3.09
C ALA A 9 1.17 7.86 3.08
N ALA A 10 2.02 8.51 3.88
CA ALA A 10 3.39 8.07 4.12
C ALA A 10 3.45 6.99 5.21
N THR A 11 2.85 7.27 6.36
CA THR A 11 2.62 6.32 7.46
C THR A 11 1.48 6.82 8.32
N SER A 12 0.60 5.94 8.80
CA SER A 12 -0.50 6.36 9.68
C SER A 12 0.02 6.83 11.04
N PHE A 13 -0.53 7.94 11.55
CA PHE A 13 -0.24 8.46 12.89
C PHE A 13 -1.45 9.27 13.41
N PRO A 14 -1.81 9.10 14.72
CA PRO A 14 -1.28 8.11 15.66
C PRO A 14 -1.60 6.67 15.24
N LYS A 15 -1.00 5.70 15.89
CA LYS A 15 -1.43 4.30 15.76
C LYS A 15 -2.64 4.05 16.67
N PRO A 16 -3.54 3.08 16.33
CA PRO A 16 -4.60 2.66 17.25
C PRO A 16 -4.06 2.24 18.61
N GLN A 17 -4.86 2.49 19.64
CA GLN A 17 -4.53 2.00 20.97
C GLN A 17 -4.33 0.49 20.95
N GLY A 18 -3.31 0.00 21.67
CA GLY A 18 -2.96 -1.41 21.76
C GLY A 18 -1.86 -1.85 20.79
N VAL A 19 -1.57 -1.11 19.69
CA VAL A 19 -0.49 -1.49 18.77
C VAL A 19 0.88 -1.46 19.47
N SER A 20 1.23 -0.36 20.11
CA SER A 20 2.48 -0.25 20.88
C SER A 20 2.50 -1.16 22.11
N ASP A 21 1.35 -1.33 22.76
CA ASP A 21 1.23 -2.16 23.96
C ASP A 21 1.51 -3.63 23.65
N ARG A 22 0.94 -4.16 22.54
CA ARG A 22 1.20 -5.53 22.08
C ARG A 22 2.65 -5.74 21.67
N MET A 23 3.27 -4.76 21.03
CA MET A 23 4.70 -4.83 20.70
C MET A 23 5.55 -4.87 21.98
N LYS A 24 5.23 -4.02 22.96
CA LYS A 24 5.91 -3.98 24.24
C LYS A 24 5.70 -5.29 25.02
N GLU A 25 4.47 -5.81 25.09
CA GLU A 25 4.13 -7.10 25.71
C GLU A 25 5.00 -8.24 25.15
N TYR A 26 5.10 -8.33 23.83
CA TYR A 26 5.96 -9.34 23.21
C TYR A 26 7.42 -9.21 23.67
N MET A 27 7.98 -8.00 23.68
CA MET A 27 9.39 -7.78 24.04
C MET A 27 9.67 -8.00 25.54
N ASP A 28 8.71 -7.67 26.40
CA ASP A 28 8.90 -7.75 27.86
C ASP A 28 8.58 -9.14 28.43
N THR A 29 7.63 -9.88 27.82
CA THR A 29 7.04 -11.06 28.47
C THR A 29 7.08 -12.33 27.63
N VAL A 30 7.06 -12.23 26.28
CA VAL A 30 7.04 -13.40 25.40
C VAL A 30 8.45 -13.76 24.92
N GLY A 31 9.10 -12.88 24.18
CA GLY A 31 10.52 -12.98 23.76
C GLY A 31 10.91 -14.26 22.98
N ALA A 32 9.93 -15.08 22.58
CA ALA A 32 10.15 -16.35 21.91
C ALA A 32 10.09 -16.21 20.39
N THR A 33 10.90 -17.00 19.66
CA THR A 33 10.76 -17.11 18.20
C THR A 33 9.91 -18.32 17.81
N ILE A 34 9.35 -18.29 16.61
CA ILE A 34 8.54 -19.39 16.04
C ILE A 34 9.43 -20.42 15.31
N ASN A 35 8.88 -21.61 15.10
CA ASN A 35 9.46 -22.71 14.31
C ASN A 35 10.82 -23.27 14.81
N ARG A 36 11.31 -22.84 15.98
CA ARG A 36 12.64 -23.23 16.50
C ARG A 36 12.60 -23.88 17.87
N SER A 37 11.48 -23.83 18.57
CA SER A 37 11.34 -24.31 19.94
C SER A 37 9.95 -24.86 20.21
N VAL A 38 9.83 -25.76 21.19
CA VAL A 38 8.59 -26.45 21.54
C VAL A 38 8.00 -26.00 22.87
N TYR A 39 8.62 -25.03 23.57
CA TYR A 39 8.09 -24.51 24.83
C TYR A 39 6.88 -23.57 24.60
N GLY A 40 6.04 -23.42 25.63
CA GLY A 40 4.74 -22.74 25.54
C GLY A 40 4.79 -21.36 24.86
N ALA A 41 5.71 -20.47 25.25
CA ALA A 41 5.81 -19.14 24.67
C ALA A 41 6.10 -19.16 23.14
N ALA A 42 6.86 -20.16 22.64
CA ALA A 42 7.10 -20.32 21.21
C ALA A 42 5.85 -20.82 20.46
N GLN A 43 5.06 -21.70 21.10
CA GLN A 43 3.78 -22.17 20.58
C GLN A 43 2.76 -21.02 20.52
N ASP A 44 2.69 -20.21 21.58
CA ASP A 44 1.81 -19.02 21.65
C ASP A 44 2.17 -18.00 20.56
N ALA A 45 3.46 -17.71 20.37
CA ALA A 45 3.91 -16.82 19.30
C ALA A 45 3.57 -17.38 17.90
N GLY A 46 3.68 -18.71 17.70
CA GLY A 46 3.25 -19.39 16.49
C GLY A 46 1.75 -19.26 16.25
N LEU A 47 0.94 -19.46 17.29
CA LEU A 47 -0.50 -19.30 17.24
C LEU A 47 -0.90 -17.85 16.91
N GLN A 48 -0.30 -16.86 17.55
CA GLN A 48 -0.55 -15.44 17.23
C GLN A 48 -0.24 -15.12 15.78
N THR A 49 0.86 -15.67 15.25
CA THR A 49 1.23 -15.50 13.84
C THR A 49 0.19 -16.13 12.91
N LEU A 50 -0.30 -17.32 13.23
CA LEU A 50 -1.36 -18.00 12.46
C LEU A 50 -2.67 -17.19 12.47
N LEU A 51 -3.10 -16.74 13.65
CA LEU A 51 -4.31 -15.91 13.80
C LEU A 51 -4.24 -14.60 13.02
N LEU A 52 -3.05 -13.96 12.97
CA LEU A 52 -2.85 -12.78 12.11
C LEU A 52 -3.04 -13.13 10.63
N ARG A 53 -2.46 -14.25 10.15
CA ARG A 53 -2.62 -14.68 8.76
C ARG A 53 -4.09 -14.95 8.42
N GLU A 54 -4.82 -15.63 9.30
CA GLU A 54 -6.26 -15.86 9.13
C GLU A 54 -7.06 -14.56 9.09
N SER A 55 -6.74 -13.62 9.97
CA SER A 55 -7.40 -12.31 10.03
C SER A 55 -7.13 -11.47 8.77
N LEU A 56 -5.90 -11.50 8.26
CA LEU A 56 -5.54 -10.86 6.99
C LEU A 56 -6.22 -11.55 5.79
N GLY A 57 -6.28 -12.87 5.77
CA GLY A 57 -7.01 -13.60 4.75
C GLY A 57 -8.49 -13.20 4.71
N LYS A 58 -9.13 -13.10 5.87
CA LYS A 58 -10.54 -12.64 5.98
C LYS A 58 -10.70 -11.19 5.51
N LEU A 59 -9.75 -10.31 5.87
CA LEU A 59 -9.79 -8.89 5.49
C LEU A 59 -9.77 -8.67 3.98
N PHE A 60 -9.14 -9.57 3.23
CA PHE A 60 -8.99 -9.49 1.77
C PHE A 60 -9.83 -10.52 1.01
N HIS A 61 -10.80 -11.19 1.64
CA HIS A 61 -11.63 -12.26 1.05
C HIS A 61 -10.78 -13.34 0.36
N PHE A 62 -9.65 -13.69 0.93
CA PHE A 62 -8.68 -14.63 0.41
C PHE A 62 -9.01 -16.05 0.85
N GLN A 63 -9.14 -16.99 -0.08
CA GLN A 63 -9.64 -18.35 0.18
C GLN A 63 -8.54 -19.41 0.27
N GLU A 64 -7.29 -19.06 -0.08
CA GLU A 64 -6.18 -19.99 0.11
C GLU A 64 -5.87 -20.20 1.61
N PRO A 65 -5.18 -21.29 1.97
CA PRO A 65 -4.78 -21.51 3.36
C PRO A 65 -3.99 -20.33 3.97
N PRO A 66 -4.05 -20.13 5.29
CA PRO A 66 -3.31 -19.03 5.95
C PRO A 66 -1.80 -19.03 5.67
N THR A 67 -1.22 -20.17 5.31
CA THR A 67 0.19 -20.30 4.91
C THR A 67 0.53 -19.53 3.63
N HIS A 68 -0.46 -19.16 2.82
CA HIS A 68 -0.29 -18.35 1.60
C HIS A 68 -0.32 -16.83 1.87
N VAL A 69 -0.54 -16.44 3.10
CA VAL A 69 -0.35 -15.06 3.60
C VAL A 69 1.07 -14.93 4.08
N ILE A 70 1.96 -14.40 3.27
CA ILE A 70 3.38 -14.25 3.55
C ILE A 70 3.64 -12.94 4.28
N LEU A 71 4.34 -12.98 5.40
CA LEU A 71 4.74 -11.79 6.16
C LEU A 71 6.08 -11.27 5.62
N THR A 72 6.10 -10.02 5.22
CA THR A 72 7.25 -9.38 4.58
C THR A 72 7.71 -8.16 5.39
N PRO A 73 8.91 -7.62 5.17
CA PRO A 73 9.32 -6.35 5.79
C PRO A 73 8.48 -5.13 5.36
N GLY A 74 7.65 -5.28 4.33
CA GLY A 74 6.76 -4.26 3.79
C GLY A 74 6.38 -4.53 2.34
N ALA A 75 5.46 -3.75 1.77
CA ALA A 75 4.98 -3.93 0.39
C ALA A 75 6.12 -3.98 -0.64
N THR A 76 7.17 -3.18 -0.50
CA THR A 76 8.31 -3.18 -1.43
C THR A 76 8.97 -4.56 -1.54
N ALA A 77 9.11 -5.28 -0.43
CA ALA A 77 9.66 -6.65 -0.46
C ALA A 77 8.71 -7.61 -1.18
N GLY A 78 7.40 -7.56 -0.88
CA GLY A 78 6.38 -8.36 -1.56
C GLY A 78 6.34 -8.10 -3.07
N LEU A 79 6.37 -6.83 -3.49
CA LEU A 79 6.37 -6.44 -4.90
C LEU A 79 7.65 -6.90 -5.63
N ASN A 80 8.82 -6.85 -4.97
CA ASN A 80 10.04 -7.44 -5.52
C ASN A 80 9.92 -8.96 -5.66
N MET A 81 9.34 -9.66 -4.69
CA MET A 81 9.11 -11.12 -4.77
C MET A 81 8.20 -11.46 -5.96
N ILE A 82 7.13 -10.70 -6.18
CA ILE A 82 6.26 -10.86 -7.35
C ILE A 82 7.06 -10.63 -8.64
N ILE A 83 7.65 -9.46 -8.81
CA ILE A 83 8.25 -9.02 -10.08
C ILE A 83 9.48 -9.86 -10.43
N LYS A 84 10.45 -9.93 -9.52
CA LYS A 84 11.73 -10.62 -9.77
C LYS A 84 11.64 -12.14 -9.62
N GLY A 85 10.69 -12.62 -8.81
CA GLY A 85 10.46 -14.06 -8.65
C GLY A 85 9.71 -14.68 -9.83
N PHE A 86 8.88 -13.90 -10.52
CA PHE A 86 8.01 -14.40 -11.58
C PHE A 86 8.53 -14.16 -12.99
N LEU A 87 8.94 -12.90 -13.28
CA LEU A 87 9.33 -12.51 -14.64
C LEU A 87 10.74 -13.01 -15.01
N LYS A 88 10.88 -13.45 -16.25
CA LYS A 88 12.12 -13.98 -16.85
C LYS A 88 12.45 -13.24 -18.15
N PRO A 89 13.71 -13.27 -18.62
CA PRO A 89 14.06 -12.74 -19.93
C PRO A 89 13.15 -13.29 -21.04
N GLY A 90 12.62 -12.39 -21.87
CA GLY A 90 11.64 -12.70 -22.90
C GLY A 90 10.17 -12.52 -22.48
N ASP A 91 9.89 -12.33 -21.19
CA ASP A 91 8.53 -12.03 -20.71
C ASP A 91 8.17 -10.55 -20.96
N HIS A 92 6.88 -10.30 -21.07
CA HIS A 92 6.29 -8.96 -21.12
C HIS A 92 5.41 -8.72 -19.88
N CYS A 93 5.49 -7.50 -19.34
CA CYS A 93 4.71 -7.03 -18.21
C CYS A 93 3.88 -5.81 -18.58
N ILE A 94 2.67 -5.69 -18.04
CA ILE A 94 1.84 -4.48 -18.16
C ILE A 94 1.78 -3.81 -16.79
N VAL A 95 1.99 -2.48 -16.76
CA VAL A 95 1.88 -1.66 -15.55
C VAL A 95 0.99 -0.45 -15.81
N SER A 96 0.50 0.24 -14.78
CA SER A 96 -0.19 1.51 -14.99
C SER A 96 0.78 2.69 -15.14
N ALA A 97 0.30 3.82 -15.66
CA ALA A 97 1.06 5.07 -15.68
C ALA A 97 1.21 5.71 -14.29
N MET A 98 0.51 5.19 -13.27
CA MET A 98 0.46 5.73 -11.90
C MET A 98 1.36 5.01 -10.90
N GLU A 99 2.27 4.14 -11.36
CA GLU A 99 3.03 3.24 -10.49
C GLU A 99 4.00 3.94 -9.54
N HIS A 100 4.08 3.38 -8.33
CA HIS A 100 5.11 3.71 -7.36
C HIS A 100 6.47 3.11 -7.74
N ASN A 101 7.56 3.71 -7.29
CA ASN A 101 8.92 3.19 -7.50
C ASN A 101 9.15 1.76 -6.97
N ALA A 102 8.32 1.28 -6.03
CA ALA A 102 8.38 -0.10 -5.54
C ALA A 102 8.01 -1.13 -6.61
N VAL A 103 7.25 -0.73 -7.65
CA VAL A 103 6.96 -1.53 -8.85
C VAL A 103 7.97 -1.23 -9.95
N MET A 104 8.21 0.05 -10.25
CA MET A 104 9.01 0.42 -11.42
C MET A 104 10.49 0.07 -11.29
N ARG A 105 11.09 0.30 -10.11
CA ARG A 105 12.53 0.04 -9.93
C ARG A 105 12.92 -1.42 -10.05
N PRO A 106 12.23 -2.39 -9.39
CA PRO A 106 12.54 -3.80 -9.62
C PRO A 106 12.28 -4.25 -11.06
N LEU A 107 11.24 -3.74 -11.73
CA LEU A 107 10.94 -4.05 -13.12
C LEU A 107 12.06 -3.57 -14.06
N LEU A 108 12.54 -2.34 -13.87
CA LEU A 108 13.64 -1.76 -14.66
C LEU A 108 15.02 -2.42 -14.43
N GLN A 109 15.16 -3.24 -13.39
CA GLN A 109 16.37 -4.03 -13.12
C GLN A 109 16.40 -5.38 -13.84
N LEU A 110 15.27 -5.81 -14.42
CA LEU A 110 15.18 -7.11 -15.09
C LEU A 110 15.64 -6.98 -16.54
N GLU A 111 16.78 -7.57 -16.86
CA GLU A 111 17.30 -7.63 -18.22
C GLU A 111 16.43 -8.57 -19.08
N GLY A 112 16.13 -8.13 -20.29
CA GLY A 112 15.34 -8.92 -21.25
C GLY A 112 13.84 -9.02 -20.94
N VAL A 113 13.32 -8.27 -19.97
CA VAL A 113 11.89 -8.12 -19.70
C VAL A 113 11.42 -6.81 -20.29
N GLU A 114 10.39 -6.87 -21.13
CA GLU A 114 9.74 -5.70 -21.71
C GLU A 114 8.50 -5.32 -20.91
N PHE A 115 8.09 -4.05 -20.98
CA PHE A 115 6.83 -3.62 -20.37
C PHE A 115 6.16 -2.48 -21.12
N ASP A 116 4.83 -2.47 -21.05
CA ASP A 116 3.99 -1.37 -21.51
C ASP A 116 3.23 -0.72 -20.35
N ARG A 117 2.84 0.55 -20.53
CA ARG A 117 2.05 1.30 -19.55
C ARG A 117 0.64 1.52 -20.06
N ILE A 118 -0.35 1.14 -19.24
CA ILE A 118 -1.73 1.55 -19.42
C ILE A 118 -1.79 3.05 -19.20
N PRO A 119 -2.26 3.85 -20.19
CA PRO A 119 -2.41 5.30 -20.01
C PRO A 119 -3.45 5.60 -18.93
N CYS A 120 -3.29 6.74 -18.28
CA CYS A 120 -4.26 7.28 -17.34
C CYS A 120 -4.61 8.72 -17.74
N ASN A 121 -5.82 9.14 -17.43
CA ASN A 121 -6.28 10.50 -17.65
C ASN A 121 -5.62 11.51 -16.67
N ARG A 122 -5.99 12.79 -16.76
CA ARG A 122 -5.46 13.85 -15.89
C ARG A 122 -5.90 13.74 -14.42
N GLU A 123 -6.88 12.92 -14.13
CA GLU A 123 -7.28 12.57 -12.76
C GLU A 123 -6.51 11.37 -12.21
N GLY A 124 -5.69 10.70 -13.04
CA GLY A 124 -4.90 9.53 -12.67
C GLY A 124 -5.70 8.22 -12.78
N LEU A 125 -6.84 8.21 -13.47
CA LEU A 125 -7.68 7.03 -13.69
C LEU A 125 -7.35 6.41 -15.05
N LEU A 126 -7.18 5.08 -15.08
CA LEU A 126 -7.09 4.29 -16.31
C LEU A 126 -8.50 3.95 -16.86
N ASP A 127 -8.62 3.73 -18.16
CA ASP A 127 -9.77 3.03 -18.75
C ASP A 127 -9.40 1.53 -18.90
N PRO A 128 -10.15 0.59 -18.30
CA PRO A 128 -9.86 -0.84 -18.46
C PRO A 128 -9.78 -1.31 -19.92
N LYS A 129 -10.44 -0.62 -20.86
CA LYS A 129 -10.38 -0.93 -22.30
C LYS A 129 -8.98 -0.75 -22.88
N ASP A 130 -8.14 0.08 -22.26
CA ASP A 130 -6.77 0.32 -22.72
C ASP A 130 -5.82 -0.83 -22.34
N VAL A 131 -6.28 -1.83 -21.59
CA VAL A 131 -5.48 -3.01 -21.23
C VAL A 131 -5.33 -3.98 -22.39
N GLU A 132 -6.45 -4.37 -23.05
CA GLU A 132 -6.42 -5.40 -24.13
C GLU A 132 -5.46 -5.07 -25.27
N PRO A 133 -5.37 -3.82 -25.78
CA PRO A 133 -4.45 -3.48 -26.86
C PRO A 133 -2.96 -3.64 -26.50
N LEU A 134 -2.60 -3.69 -25.23
CA LEU A 134 -1.23 -3.86 -24.74
C LEU A 134 -0.84 -5.34 -24.56
N ILE A 135 -1.80 -6.26 -24.66
CA ILE A 135 -1.54 -7.68 -24.45
C ILE A 135 -0.77 -8.27 -25.65
N ARG A 136 0.33 -8.92 -25.35
CA ARG A 136 1.20 -9.62 -26.31
C ARG A 136 1.21 -11.13 -26.03
N PRO A 137 1.63 -11.98 -26.97
CA PRO A 137 1.71 -13.44 -26.74
C PRO A 137 2.60 -13.84 -25.54
N ASN A 138 3.59 -13.01 -25.22
CA ASN A 138 4.50 -13.20 -24.11
C ASN A 138 4.15 -12.36 -22.86
N THR A 139 2.96 -11.75 -22.79
CA THR A 139 2.48 -11.05 -21.59
C THR A 139 2.21 -12.06 -20.49
N ARG A 140 2.93 -11.93 -19.38
CA ARG A 140 2.87 -12.85 -18.24
C ARG A 140 2.22 -12.23 -17.00
N LEU A 141 2.45 -10.93 -16.78
CA LEU A 141 2.04 -10.22 -15.58
C LEU A 141 1.42 -8.88 -15.94
N LEU A 142 0.29 -8.56 -15.31
CA LEU A 142 -0.15 -7.20 -15.10
C LEU A 142 -0.02 -6.87 -13.62
N ILE A 143 0.71 -5.81 -13.30
CA ILE A 143 0.85 -5.33 -11.93
C ILE A 143 0.55 -3.83 -11.87
N MET A 144 -0.32 -3.42 -10.95
CA MET A 144 -0.67 -2.01 -10.81
C MET A 144 -0.92 -1.60 -9.36
N ALA A 145 -0.72 -0.32 -9.08
CA ALA A 145 -1.20 0.31 -7.86
C ALA A 145 -2.73 0.45 -7.91
N HIS A 146 -3.43 -0.09 -6.92
CA HIS A 146 -4.88 0.06 -6.79
C HIS A 146 -5.26 1.50 -6.46
N GLY A 147 -4.52 2.14 -5.55
CA GLY A 147 -4.69 3.54 -5.19
C GLY A 147 -3.42 4.36 -5.39
N SER A 148 -3.55 5.53 -6.00
CA SER A 148 -2.42 6.43 -6.21
C SER A 148 -2.00 7.11 -4.90
N ASN A 149 -0.74 6.94 -4.52
CA ASN A 149 -0.14 7.66 -3.40
C ASN A 149 0.16 9.14 -3.70
N VAL A 150 -0.06 9.57 -4.94
CA VAL A 150 0.08 10.97 -5.36
C VAL A 150 -1.25 11.70 -5.24
N CYS A 151 -2.30 11.23 -5.88
CA CYS A 151 -3.56 11.98 -6.03
C CYS A 151 -4.78 11.27 -5.43
N GLY A 152 -4.60 10.06 -4.89
CA GLY A 152 -5.69 9.30 -4.29
C GLY A 152 -6.62 8.57 -5.27
N ALA A 153 -6.37 8.67 -6.58
CA ALA A 153 -7.17 7.97 -7.60
C ALA A 153 -7.17 6.46 -7.37
N VAL A 154 -8.34 5.82 -7.42
CA VAL A 154 -8.55 4.38 -7.23
C VAL A 154 -8.96 3.75 -8.54
N GLN A 155 -8.24 2.74 -8.99
CA GLN A 155 -8.44 2.04 -10.25
C GLN A 155 -9.55 0.99 -10.14
N ASP A 156 -10.25 0.71 -11.26
CA ASP A 156 -11.19 -0.40 -11.34
C ASP A 156 -10.44 -1.75 -11.48
N ALA A 157 -9.98 -2.26 -10.33
CA ALA A 157 -9.23 -3.51 -10.26
C ALA A 157 -10.08 -4.72 -10.68
N GLN A 158 -11.40 -4.69 -10.44
CA GLN A 158 -12.29 -5.77 -10.83
C GLN A 158 -12.38 -5.90 -12.36
N ALA A 159 -12.56 -4.79 -13.07
CA ALA A 159 -12.61 -4.81 -14.54
C ALA A 159 -11.27 -5.25 -15.15
N VAL A 160 -10.15 -4.75 -14.62
CA VAL A 160 -8.81 -5.17 -15.07
C VAL A 160 -8.57 -6.66 -14.80
N GLY A 161 -8.97 -7.17 -13.64
CA GLY A 161 -8.83 -8.57 -13.28
C GLY A 161 -9.63 -9.50 -14.20
N GLN A 162 -10.85 -9.10 -14.62
CA GLN A 162 -11.65 -9.86 -15.61
C GLN A 162 -10.93 -9.97 -16.96
N ILE A 163 -10.26 -8.89 -17.40
CA ILE A 163 -9.47 -8.91 -18.64
C ILE A 163 -8.27 -9.85 -18.46
N CYS A 164 -7.53 -9.75 -17.36
CA CYS A 164 -6.39 -10.64 -17.09
C CYS A 164 -6.81 -12.11 -17.06
N ALA A 165 -7.93 -12.43 -16.39
CA ALA A 165 -8.47 -13.80 -16.34
C ALA A 165 -8.85 -14.35 -17.72
N LYS A 166 -9.48 -13.53 -18.57
CA LYS A 166 -9.85 -13.88 -19.96
C LYS A 166 -8.63 -14.28 -20.80
N HIS A 167 -7.49 -13.61 -20.56
CA HIS A 167 -6.25 -13.82 -21.33
C HIS A 167 -5.23 -14.71 -20.63
N GLY A 168 -5.53 -15.25 -19.45
CA GLY A 168 -4.62 -16.13 -18.70
C GLY A 168 -3.36 -15.40 -18.17
N ILE A 169 -3.46 -14.09 -17.93
CA ILE A 169 -2.37 -13.24 -17.42
C ILE A 169 -2.45 -13.17 -15.89
N ALA A 170 -1.32 -13.35 -15.20
CA ALA A 170 -1.27 -13.15 -13.78
C ALA A 170 -1.55 -11.68 -13.43
N PHE A 171 -2.43 -11.44 -12.43
CA PHE A 171 -2.78 -10.10 -11.98
C PHE A 171 -2.32 -9.88 -10.55
N ALA A 172 -1.42 -8.91 -10.35
CA ALA A 172 -0.91 -8.52 -9.04
C ALA A 172 -1.30 -7.08 -8.70
N LEU A 173 -1.62 -6.84 -7.42
CA LEU A 173 -2.12 -5.54 -6.97
C LEU A 173 -1.24 -4.99 -5.84
N ASP A 174 -0.70 -3.78 -6.03
CA ASP A 174 -0.14 -2.96 -4.95
C ASP A 174 -1.28 -2.21 -4.25
N VAL A 175 -1.63 -2.64 -3.04
CA VAL A 175 -2.71 -2.03 -2.27
C VAL A 175 -2.19 -1.13 -1.14
N ALA A 176 -0.98 -0.58 -1.29
CA ALA A 176 -0.34 0.22 -0.27
C ALA A 176 -1.14 1.45 0.19
N GLN A 177 -2.06 1.95 -0.64
CA GLN A 177 -2.92 3.09 -0.31
C GLN A 177 -4.38 2.71 -0.10
N THR A 178 -4.77 1.45 -0.31
CA THR A 178 -6.17 1.02 -0.25
C THR A 178 -6.44 -0.07 0.77
N ALA A 179 -5.42 -0.85 1.16
CA ALA A 179 -5.54 -1.80 2.25
C ALA A 179 -5.92 -1.09 3.56
N GLY A 180 -7.00 -1.53 4.20
CA GLY A 180 -7.54 -0.90 5.41
C GLY A 180 -8.44 0.31 5.16
N HIS A 181 -8.58 0.77 3.90
CA HIS A 181 -9.45 1.88 3.50
C HIS A 181 -10.62 1.42 2.63
N ILE A 182 -10.40 0.43 1.77
CA ILE A 182 -11.39 -0.08 0.83
C ILE A 182 -11.52 -1.58 1.03
N ASP A 183 -12.73 -2.11 0.87
CA ASP A 183 -12.97 -3.55 0.83
C ASP A 183 -12.39 -4.12 -0.46
N ILE A 184 -11.37 -4.98 -0.33
CA ILE A 184 -10.62 -5.57 -1.45
C ILE A 184 -10.95 -7.04 -1.51
N ASP A 185 -11.64 -7.46 -2.56
CA ASP A 185 -12.01 -8.86 -2.77
C ASP A 185 -11.01 -9.56 -3.71
N PHE A 186 -10.06 -10.27 -3.09
CA PHE A 186 -9.00 -10.97 -3.80
C PHE A 186 -9.53 -11.95 -4.85
N GLU A 187 -10.53 -12.75 -4.47
CA GLU A 187 -11.09 -13.80 -5.34
C GLU A 187 -11.96 -13.22 -6.47
N LYS A 188 -12.86 -12.32 -6.11
CA LYS A 188 -13.78 -11.70 -7.07
C LYS A 188 -13.05 -10.89 -8.13
N TRP A 189 -11.92 -10.26 -7.76
CA TRP A 189 -11.11 -9.47 -8.69
C TRP A 189 -10.09 -10.31 -9.46
N GLY A 190 -10.04 -11.64 -9.23
CA GLY A 190 -9.18 -12.56 -9.94
C GLY A 190 -7.69 -12.32 -9.71
N LEU A 191 -7.32 -11.91 -8.51
CA LEU A 191 -5.93 -11.63 -8.18
C LEU A 191 -5.09 -12.91 -8.14
N SER A 192 -3.85 -12.82 -8.60
CA SER A 192 -2.80 -13.83 -8.41
C SER A 192 -1.92 -13.51 -7.20
N ALA A 193 -1.77 -12.21 -6.90
CA ALA A 193 -1.02 -11.72 -5.76
C ALA A 193 -1.51 -10.33 -5.31
N LEU A 194 -1.30 -10.03 -4.02
CA LEU A 194 -1.60 -8.74 -3.42
C LEU A 194 -0.51 -8.38 -2.42
N ALA A 195 0.03 -7.15 -2.48
CA ALA A 195 1.04 -6.68 -1.52
C ALA A 195 0.58 -5.41 -0.78
N ALA A 196 0.73 -5.40 0.56
CA ALA A 196 0.39 -4.26 1.42
C ALA A 196 1.47 -4.01 2.48
N PRO A 197 1.77 -2.74 2.84
CA PRO A 197 2.58 -2.42 3.99
C PRO A 197 1.71 -2.40 5.26
N GLY A 198 2.27 -2.83 6.39
CA GLY A 198 1.56 -2.81 7.66
C GLY A 198 1.32 -1.41 8.23
N HIS A 199 2.20 -0.45 7.90
CA HIS A 199 2.27 0.85 8.59
C HIS A 199 1.41 1.97 7.99
N LYS A 200 0.68 1.72 6.90
CA LYS A 200 -0.25 2.69 6.29
C LYS A 200 -1.70 2.37 6.70
N GLY A 201 -2.61 2.14 5.77
CA GLY A 201 -4.01 1.90 6.08
C GLY A 201 -4.29 0.63 6.90
N LEU A 202 -3.37 -0.34 6.97
CA LEU A 202 -3.44 -1.42 7.96
C LEU A 202 -3.13 -0.96 9.40
N LEU A 203 -2.71 0.28 9.62
CA LEU A 203 -2.53 0.97 10.90
C LEU A 203 -1.49 0.32 11.85
N GLY A 204 -0.74 -0.65 11.38
CA GLY A 204 0.28 -1.38 12.12
C GLY A 204 1.64 -0.66 12.17
N PRO A 205 2.67 -1.31 12.73
CA PRO A 205 4.02 -0.75 12.80
C PRO A 205 4.74 -0.77 11.45
N SER A 206 5.81 0.02 11.33
CA SER A 206 6.77 -0.08 10.23
C SER A 206 7.59 -1.37 10.33
N GLY A 207 8.17 -1.81 9.20
CA GLY A 207 9.04 -2.99 9.16
C GLY A 207 8.28 -4.33 9.10
N ILE A 208 6.97 -4.28 8.84
CA ILE A 208 6.14 -5.44 8.53
C ILE A 208 5.16 -5.09 7.41
N GLY A 209 4.83 -6.07 6.60
CA GLY A 209 3.85 -6.02 5.54
C GLY A 209 3.36 -7.41 5.19
N VAL A 210 2.48 -7.50 4.21
CA VAL A 210 1.86 -8.74 3.81
C VAL A 210 1.93 -8.93 2.30
N LEU A 211 2.05 -10.19 1.88
CA LEU A 211 1.96 -10.64 0.51
C LEU A 211 1.02 -11.85 0.49
N LEU A 212 -0.12 -11.73 -0.18
CA LEU A 212 -1.03 -12.83 -0.43
C LEU A 212 -0.72 -13.43 -1.79
N LEU A 213 -0.61 -14.75 -1.85
CA LEU A 213 -0.24 -15.48 -3.06
C LEU A 213 -1.25 -16.59 -3.34
N LYS A 214 -1.87 -16.55 -4.53
CA LYS A 214 -2.64 -17.71 -5.01
C LYS A 214 -1.72 -18.90 -5.19
N ASP A 215 -2.16 -20.12 -4.80
CA ASP A 215 -1.33 -21.33 -4.84
C ASP A 215 -0.68 -21.55 -6.22
N SER A 216 -1.47 -21.44 -7.28
CA SER A 216 -0.99 -21.61 -8.66
C SER A 216 0.06 -20.59 -9.08
N PHE A 217 0.05 -19.38 -8.50
CA PHE A 217 1.03 -18.34 -8.75
C PHE A 217 2.27 -18.54 -7.87
N ALA A 218 2.10 -18.85 -6.58
CA ALA A 218 3.19 -19.11 -5.63
C ALA A 218 4.15 -20.19 -6.13
N LYS A 219 3.62 -21.26 -6.74
CA LYS A 219 4.41 -22.36 -7.33
C LYS A 219 5.34 -21.92 -8.47
N GLN A 220 5.01 -20.81 -9.15
CA GLN A 220 5.81 -20.27 -10.27
C GLN A 220 6.87 -19.27 -9.83
N LEU A 221 6.78 -18.77 -8.56
CA LEU A 221 7.74 -17.78 -8.06
C LEU A 221 9.07 -18.44 -7.65
N THR A 222 10.16 -17.80 -8.02
CA THR A 222 11.50 -18.10 -7.45
C THR A 222 11.69 -17.23 -6.21
N PRO A 223 12.00 -17.82 -5.02
CA PRO A 223 12.31 -17.04 -3.83
C PRO A 223 13.54 -16.14 -4.04
N LEU A 224 13.48 -14.89 -3.56
CA LEU A 224 14.58 -13.93 -3.67
C LEU A 224 15.61 -14.09 -2.54
N ILE A 225 15.17 -14.62 -1.41
CA ILE A 225 15.98 -14.76 -0.21
C ILE A 225 15.92 -16.22 0.20
N ALA A 226 17.09 -16.84 0.35
CA ALA A 226 17.23 -18.18 0.87
C ALA A 226 17.96 -18.14 2.22
N GLY A 227 17.52 -18.98 3.16
CA GLY A 227 18.10 -19.03 4.50
C GLY A 227 17.39 -20.01 5.40
N GLY A 228 17.76 -20.06 6.66
CA GLY A 228 17.11 -20.93 7.63
C GLY A 228 15.69 -20.46 7.96
N THR A 229 14.75 -21.40 7.97
CA THR A 229 13.33 -21.15 8.27
C THR A 229 12.90 -21.64 9.65
N GLY A 230 13.80 -22.41 10.31
CA GLY A 230 13.52 -23.10 11.58
C GLY A 230 12.78 -24.44 11.41
N SER A 231 12.36 -24.76 10.20
CA SER A 231 11.80 -26.04 9.79
C SER A 231 12.75 -26.74 8.82
N ALA A 232 12.56 -28.06 8.56
CA ALA A 232 13.36 -28.85 7.63
C ALA A 232 14.89 -28.65 7.81
N SER A 233 15.35 -28.60 9.08
CA SER A 233 16.76 -28.30 9.44
C SER A 233 17.74 -29.42 9.05
N ASP A 234 17.23 -30.54 8.58
CA ASP A 234 17.97 -31.70 8.06
C ASP A 234 18.32 -31.57 6.57
N SER A 235 17.81 -30.53 5.89
CA SER A 235 18.03 -30.24 4.47
C SER A 235 18.78 -28.93 4.26
N GLU A 236 19.73 -28.88 3.32
CA GLU A 236 20.37 -27.66 2.83
C GLU A 236 19.54 -26.96 1.74
N TYR A 237 18.49 -27.61 1.22
CA TYR A 237 17.58 -27.02 0.26
C TYR A 237 16.49 -26.23 0.98
N LEU A 238 16.11 -25.09 0.38
CA LEU A 238 15.00 -24.29 0.86
C LEU A 238 13.70 -25.12 0.79
N PRO A 239 12.86 -25.12 1.85
CA PRO A 239 11.57 -25.80 1.80
C PRO A 239 10.68 -25.30 0.65
N GLU A 240 9.95 -26.22 0.01
CA GLU A 240 9.01 -25.86 -1.07
C GLU A 240 7.63 -25.47 -0.56
N TYR A 241 7.30 -25.79 0.69
CA TYR A 241 6.03 -25.48 1.30
C TYR A 241 5.98 -24.04 1.85
N LEU A 242 4.78 -23.47 1.87
CA LEU A 242 4.50 -22.13 2.40
C LEU A 242 4.19 -22.18 3.90
N PRO A 243 4.52 -21.14 4.64
CA PRO A 243 5.12 -19.86 4.20
C PRO A 243 6.65 -19.91 4.06
N ASP A 244 7.32 -20.97 4.51
CA ASP A 244 8.76 -21.11 4.71
C ASP A 244 9.55 -20.80 3.45
N ARG A 245 9.00 -21.16 2.27
CA ARG A 245 9.62 -20.86 0.98
C ARG A 245 9.92 -19.37 0.76
N PHE A 246 9.14 -18.48 1.38
CA PHE A 246 9.27 -17.03 1.20
C PHE A 246 9.61 -16.28 2.49
N GLU A 247 9.69 -16.97 3.63
CA GLU A 247 9.96 -16.38 4.96
C GLU A 247 11.26 -16.89 5.57
N SER A 248 12.35 -16.78 4.84
CA SER A 248 13.68 -17.13 5.38
C SER A 248 14.14 -16.12 6.44
N GLY A 249 14.76 -16.62 7.50
CA GLY A 249 15.28 -15.83 8.61
C GLY A 249 14.37 -15.81 9.85
N THR A 250 14.73 -15.00 10.84
CA THR A 250 13.91 -14.79 12.04
C THR A 250 12.85 -13.74 11.74
N PRO A 251 11.55 -14.04 11.93
CA PRO A 251 10.49 -13.09 11.64
C PRO A 251 10.46 -11.92 12.61
N ASN A 252 9.88 -10.80 12.19
CA ASN A 252 9.65 -9.61 13.02
C ASN A 252 8.47 -9.84 13.98
N LEU A 253 8.68 -10.62 15.05
CA LEU A 253 7.62 -10.94 16.02
C LEU A 253 7.00 -9.70 16.67
N PRO A 254 7.77 -8.69 17.14
CA PRO A 254 7.18 -7.45 17.65
C PRO A 254 6.24 -6.80 16.62
N GLY A 255 6.65 -6.77 15.35
CA GLY A 255 5.83 -6.25 14.26
C GLY A 255 4.56 -7.08 14.03
N ILE A 256 4.64 -8.40 14.13
CA ILE A 256 3.49 -9.32 14.03
C ILE A 256 2.46 -9.02 15.12
N TYR A 257 2.89 -8.88 16.39
CA TYR A 257 2.02 -8.55 17.52
C TYR A 257 1.37 -7.18 17.34
N GLY A 258 2.12 -6.17 16.90
CA GLY A 258 1.59 -4.85 16.62
C GLY A 258 0.60 -4.83 15.45
N LEU A 259 0.90 -5.56 14.36
CA LEU A 259 -0.01 -5.68 13.21
C LEU A 259 -1.27 -6.47 13.58
N SER A 260 -1.19 -7.49 14.42
CA SER A 260 -2.36 -8.19 14.94
C SER A 260 -3.32 -7.23 15.66
N ALA A 261 -2.80 -6.40 16.57
CA ALA A 261 -3.61 -5.41 17.26
C ALA A 261 -4.29 -4.40 16.33
N SER A 262 -3.60 -3.97 15.26
CA SER A 262 -4.18 -3.04 14.30
C SER A 262 -5.22 -3.70 13.39
N VAL A 263 -5.03 -4.95 12.98
CA VAL A 263 -6.02 -5.70 12.20
C VAL A 263 -7.27 -6.00 13.06
N GLU A 264 -7.10 -6.35 14.32
CA GLU A 264 -8.21 -6.48 15.29
C GLU A 264 -8.99 -5.16 15.44
N PHE A 265 -8.28 -4.02 15.46
CA PHE A 265 -8.91 -2.69 15.48
C PHE A 265 -9.74 -2.46 14.21
N LEU A 266 -9.18 -2.71 13.02
CA LEU A 266 -9.89 -2.54 11.74
C LEU A 266 -11.15 -3.41 11.67
N GLN A 267 -11.07 -4.65 12.12
CA GLN A 267 -12.22 -5.58 12.16
C GLN A 267 -13.31 -5.12 13.14
N ARG A 268 -12.91 -4.56 14.29
CA ARG A 268 -13.85 -4.07 15.30
C ARG A 268 -14.56 -2.80 14.87
N GLU A 269 -13.82 -1.84 14.32
CA GLU A 269 -14.39 -0.54 13.87
C GLU A 269 -15.18 -0.68 12.57
N GLY A 270 -14.78 -1.60 11.68
CA GLY A 270 -15.33 -1.79 10.35
C GLY A 270 -14.71 -0.85 9.30
N LEU A 271 -14.28 -1.42 8.16
CA LEU A 271 -13.64 -0.65 7.09
C LEU A 271 -14.56 0.42 6.51
N GLU A 272 -15.83 0.12 6.32
CA GLU A 272 -16.82 1.04 5.76
C GLU A 272 -16.92 2.33 6.59
N LYS A 273 -17.06 2.21 7.93
CA LYS A 273 -17.12 3.35 8.85
C LYS A 273 -15.85 4.21 8.81
N LEU A 274 -14.67 3.56 8.77
CA LEU A 274 -13.39 4.27 8.70
C LEU A 274 -13.25 5.00 7.36
N HIS A 275 -13.61 4.34 6.26
CA HIS A 275 -13.62 4.95 4.93
C HIS A 275 -14.60 6.13 4.83
N GLU A 276 -15.83 5.99 5.33
CA GLU A 276 -16.81 7.06 5.36
C GLU A 276 -16.30 8.29 6.13
N HIS A 277 -15.66 8.08 7.29
CA HIS A 277 -15.03 9.16 8.06
C HIS A 277 -13.98 9.91 7.24
N GLU A 278 -13.04 9.19 6.61
CA GLU A 278 -12.00 9.80 5.78
C GLU A 278 -12.60 10.54 4.57
N MET A 279 -13.63 9.97 3.94
CA MET A 279 -14.30 10.61 2.79
C MET A 279 -15.07 11.87 3.19
N GLN A 280 -15.63 11.94 4.39
CA GLN A 280 -16.24 13.16 4.93
C GLN A 280 -15.18 14.26 5.11
N LEU A 281 -14.01 13.94 5.66
CA LEU A 281 -12.89 14.88 5.77
C LEU A 281 -12.37 15.33 4.40
N CYS A 282 -12.24 14.41 3.44
CA CYS A 282 -11.88 14.76 2.07
C CYS A 282 -12.89 15.68 1.41
N LYS A 283 -14.17 15.43 1.62
CA LYS A 283 -15.25 16.28 1.12
C LYS A 283 -15.12 17.71 1.64
N ALA A 284 -15.02 17.86 2.96
CA ALA A 284 -14.85 19.16 3.60
C ALA A 284 -13.60 19.90 3.08
N PHE A 285 -12.49 19.17 2.94
CA PHE A 285 -11.24 19.73 2.42
C PHE A 285 -11.38 20.21 0.97
N LEU A 286 -11.92 19.38 0.06
CA LEU A 286 -12.14 19.74 -1.34
C LEU A 286 -13.15 20.88 -1.52
N GLU A 287 -14.19 20.94 -0.69
CA GLU A 287 -15.16 22.03 -0.70
C GLU A 287 -14.53 23.34 -0.25
N GLY A 288 -13.74 23.33 0.84
CA GLY A 288 -13.07 24.52 1.35
C GLY A 288 -11.98 25.06 0.43
N LEU A 289 -11.37 24.21 -0.39
CA LEU A 289 -10.36 24.64 -1.38
C LEU A 289 -10.94 25.45 -2.53
N LYS A 290 -12.24 25.31 -2.85
CA LYS A 290 -12.88 26.08 -3.94
C LYS A 290 -12.80 27.59 -3.73
N ASP A 291 -12.72 28.01 -2.48
CA ASP A 291 -12.66 29.41 -2.08
C ASP A 291 -11.23 29.90 -1.82
N ILE A 292 -10.20 29.13 -2.21
CA ILE A 292 -8.79 29.49 -2.04
C ILE A 292 -8.13 29.61 -3.42
N PRO A 293 -8.09 30.81 -4.01
CA PRO A 293 -7.37 31.04 -5.27
C PRO A 293 -5.87 30.72 -5.10
N GLY A 294 -5.30 30.01 -6.07
CA GLY A 294 -3.88 29.64 -6.07
C GLY A 294 -3.56 28.26 -5.54
N ALA A 295 -4.53 27.54 -4.95
CA ALA A 295 -4.41 26.13 -4.60
C ALA A 295 -5.15 25.26 -5.64
N VAL A 296 -4.42 24.48 -6.42
CA VAL A 296 -4.98 23.65 -7.53
C VAL A 296 -4.94 22.18 -7.15
N VAL A 297 -6.11 21.53 -7.11
CA VAL A 297 -6.22 20.10 -6.86
C VAL A 297 -5.70 19.30 -8.05
N CYS A 298 -4.74 18.40 -7.80
CA CYS A 298 -4.14 17.50 -8.78
C CYS A 298 -4.72 16.09 -8.60
N GLY A 299 -5.46 15.59 -9.59
CA GLY A 299 -6.13 14.29 -9.56
C GLY A 299 -7.66 14.41 -9.52
N PRO A 300 -8.39 13.41 -8.97
CA PRO A 300 -9.84 13.40 -8.94
C PRO A 300 -10.42 14.66 -8.28
N GLN A 301 -11.42 15.28 -8.92
CA GLN A 301 -12.03 16.50 -8.41
C GLN A 301 -13.19 16.25 -7.42
N GLY A 302 -13.66 15.00 -7.36
CA GLY A 302 -14.75 14.57 -6.48
C GLY A 302 -14.34 13.44 -5.56
N LEU A 303 -15.32 12.79 -4.93
CA LEU A 303 -15.13 11.67 -4.00
C LEU A 303 -15.16 10.30 -4.68
N ALA A 304 -15.73 10.21 -5.88
CA ALA A 304 -15.76 8.96 -6.64
C ALA A 304 -14.33 8.52 -6.98
N HIS A 305 -14.08 7.21 -6.87
CA HIS A 305 -12.77 6.60 -7.18
C HIS A 305 -11.59 7.26 -6.45
N ARG A 306 -11.73 7.46 -5.13
CA ARG A 306 -10.73 8.16 -4.31
C ARG A 306 -10.50 7.47 -2.96
N VAL A 307 -9.28 7.58 -2.46
CA VAL A 307 -8.92 7.40 -1.04
C VAL A 307 -8.50 8.75 -0.44
N GLY A 308 -8.26 8.78 0.87
CA GLY A 308 -7.91 9.94 1.68
C GLY A 308 -6.57 10.61 1.33
N VAL A 309 -6.31 10.86 0.04
CA VAL A 309 -5.10 11.54 -0.45
C VAL A 309 -5.50 12.69 -1.38
N ILE A 310 -5.05 13.90 -1.05
CA ILE A 310 -5.31 15.12 -1.82
C ILE A 310 -3.96 15.80 -2.08
N SER A 311 -3.60 15.96 -3.35
CA SER A 311 -2.41 16.70 -3.75
C SER A 311 -2.78 18.06 -4.32
N LEU A 312 -2.04 19.07 -3.91
CA LEU A 312 -2.18 20.45 -4.39
C LEU A 312 -0.91 20.90 -5.10
N ASP A 313 -1.08 21.61 -6.21
CA ASP A 313 -0.07 22.46 -6.82
C ASP A 313 -0.41 23.93 -6.51
N PHE A 314 0.61 24.74 -6.32
CA PHE A 314 0.48 26.17 -6.03
C PHE A 314 1.14 26.97 -7.17
N PRO A 315 0.43 27.23 -8.28
CA PRO A 315 0.98 28.05 -9.37
C PRO A 315 1.43 29.41 -8.88
N GLY A 316 2.70 29.76 -9.16
CA GLY A 316 3.28 31.02 -8.71
C GLY A 316 4.07 30.95 -7.39
N LEU A 317 3.94 29.86 -6.61
CA LEU A 317 4.73 29.60 -5.40
C LEU A 317 5.59 28.35 -5.60
N ASP A 318 6.65 28.19 -4.81
CA ASP A 318 7.38 26.93 -4.72
C ASP A 318 6.65 25.97 -3.78
N ASN A 319 6.29 24.78 -4.27
CA ASN A 319 5.58 23.75 -3.46
C ASN A 319 6.39 23.35 -2.20
N ALA A 320 7.73 23.35 -2.26
CA ALA A 320 8.57 23.03 -1.10
C ALA A 320 8.53 24.16 -0.07
N GLU A 321 8.53 25.43 -0.51
CA GLU A 321 8.37 26.58 0.37
C GLU A 321 6.99 26.61 1.01
N VAL A 322 5.94 26.33 0.25
CA VAL A 322 4.59 26.19 0.79
C VAL A 322 4.54 25.14 1.90
N ALA A 323 5.08 23.94 1.65
CA ALA A 323 5.11 22.88 2.67
C ALA A 323 5.91 23.30 3.93
N TYR A 324 7.03 23.98 3.74
CA TYR A 324 7.83 24.50 4.85
C TYR A 324 7.07 25.56 5.67
N ARG A 325 6.37 26.49 5.02
CA ARG A 325 5.56 27.51 5.71
C ARG A 325 4.37 26.88 6.46
N LEU A 326 3.70 25.89 5.86
CA LEU A 326 2.62 25.13 6.51
C LEU A 326 3.10 24.48 7.81
N GLU A 327 4.29 23.91 7.83
CA GLU A 327 4.87 23.33 9.04
C GLU A 327 5.35 24.42 10.02
N SER A 328 6.22 25.35 9.59
CA SER A 328 6.91 26.29 10.48
C SER A 328 6.01 27.36 11.07
N GLU A 329 5.01 27.86 10.31
CA GLU A 329 4.11 28.92 10.73
C GLU A 329 2.81 28.39 11.35
N PHE A 330 2.32 27.22 10.88
CA PHE A 330 0.99 26.71 11.25
C PHE A 330 1.00 25.33 11.91
N GLY A 331 2.13 24.61 11.94
CA GLY A 331 2.24 23.28 12.54
C GLY A 331 1.54 22.19 11.72
N ILE A 332 1.32 22.40 10.42
CA ILE A 332 0.66 21.41 9.53
C ILE A 332 1.73 20.51 8.90
N LEU A 333 1.71 19.23 9.24
CA LEU A 333 2.66 18.25 8.71
C LEU A 333 2.10 17.61 7.44
N THR A 334 2.75 17.90 6.32
CA THR A 334 2.41 17.41 4.98
C THR A 334 3.64 16.82 4.30
N ARG A 335 3.49 16.31 3.09
CA ARG A 335 4.62 15.86 2.29
C ARG A 335 4.67 16.58 0.95
N CYS A 336 5.85 17.10 0.59
CA CYS A 336 6.09 17.74 -0.71
C CYS A 336 6.96 16.88 -1.63
N GLY A 337 6.80 17.04 -2.94
CA GLY A 337 7.66 16.50 -3.99
C GLY A 337 7.01 15.44 -4.87
N LEU A 338 7.81 14.48 -5.38
CA LEU A 338 7.36 13.48 -6.35
C LEU A 338 6.79 12.19 -5.72
N HIS A 339 6.70 12.10 -4.42
CA HIS A 339 6.07 10.99 -3.66
C HIS A 339 6.50 9.59 -4.11
N CYS A 340 7.74 9.44 -4.63
CA CYS A 340 8.27 8.19 -5.21
C CYS A 340 7.46 7.63 -6.38
N ALA A 341 6.75 8.47 -7.13
CA ALA A 341 5.94 8.08 -8.29
C ALA A 341 6.09 9.10 -9.44
N PRO A 342 7.29 9.22 -10.05
CA PRO A 342 7.54 10.23 -11.09
C PRO A 342 6.66 10.04 -12.32
N SER A 343 6.26 8.81 -12.67
CA SER A 343 5.33 8.55 -13.78
C SER A 343 3.94 9.14 -13.52
N ALA A 344 3.44 9.02 -12.28
CA ALA A 344 2.16 9.62 -11.90
C ALA A 344 2.20 11.15 -12.05
N HIS A 345 3.29 11.81 -11.63
CA HIS A 345 3.44 13.26 -11.84
C HIS A 345 3.54 13.67 -13.31
N LYS A 346 4.13 12.84 -14.19
CA LYS A 346 4.10 13.07 -15.65
C LYS A 346 2.67 12.99 -16.19
N THR A 347 1.90 12.00 -15.75
CA THR A 347 0.50 11.82 -16.14
C THR A 347 -0.37 12.99 -15.67
N LEU A 348 -0.21 13.42 -14.42
CA LEU A 348 -0.95 14.54 -13.84
C LEU A 348 -0.49 15.92 -14.35
N GLY A 349 0.69 16.01 -14.99
CA GLY A 349 1.26 17.26 -15.49
C GLY A 349 1.99 18.09 -14.44
N THR A 350 2.37 17.49 -13.31
CA THR A 350 3.05 18.13 -12.19
C THR A 350 4.55 17.79 -12.09
N PHE A 351 5.09 17.05 -13.07
CA PHE A 351 6.53 16.77 -13.18
C PHE A 351 7.28 17.94 -13.82
N PRO A 352 8.47 18.34 -13.36
CA PRO A 352 9.27 17.79 -12.25
C PRO A 352 8.98 18.42 -10.90
N ARG A 353 8.05 19.36 -10.82
CA ARG A 353 7.77 20.24 -9.68
C ARG A 353 7.22 19.46 -8.46
N GLY A 354 6.45 18.39 -8.70
CA GLY A 354 5.75 17.67 -7.64
C GLY A 354 4.53 18.42 -7.13
N THR A 355 4.03 18.00 -5.96
CA THR A 355 2.86 18.58 -5.29
C THR A 355 3.05 18.61 -3.78
N VAL A 356 2.27 19.40 -3.07
CA VAL A 356 2.07 19.27 -1.62
C VAL A 356 0.91 18.33 -1.39
N ARG A 357 1.14 17.23 -0.69
CA ARG A 357 0.16 16.17 -0.46
C ARG A 357 -0.38 16.24 0.96
N PHE A 358 -1.68 16.24 1.07
CA PHE A 358 -2.45 16.15 2.31
C PHE A 358 -3.13 14.80 2.37
N SER A 359 -3.04 14.13 3.49
CA SER A 359 -3.70 12.83 3.69
C SER A 359 -4.22 12.71 5.12
N PRO A 360 -5.51 13.06 5.36
CA PRO A 360 -6.17 12.76 6.61
C PRO A 360 -6.22 11.24 6.82
N GLY A 361 -6.30 10.80 8.06
CA GLY A 361 -6.43 9.40 8.42
C GLY A 361 -7.53 9.19 9.45
N PHE A 362 -7.64 7.96 9.96
CA PHE A 362 -8.73 7.55 10.87
C PHE A 362 -8.86 8.43 12.13
N ALA A 363 -7.79 9.03 12.60
CA ALA A 363 -7.76 9.87 13.80
C ALA A 363 -7.83 11.38 13.50
N SER A 364 -7.84 11.78 12.22
CA SER A 364 -8.00 13.17 11.83
C SER A 364 -9.41 13.66 12.10
N THR A 365 -9.56 14.98 12.34
CA THR A 365 -10.81 15.63 12.71
C THR A 365 -11.21 16.71 11.73
N GLN A 366 -12.45 17.21 11.80
CA GLN A 366 -12.89 18.38 11.06
C GLN A 366 -12.05 19.62 11.41
N GLU A 367 -11.66 19.78 12.69
CA GLU A 367 -10.79 20.87 13.15
C GLU A 367 -9.43 20.85 12.45
N ASP A 368 -8.87 19.66 12.18
CA ASP A 368 -7.62 19.52 11.45
C ASP A 368 -7.76 19.98 9.99
N VAL A 369 -8.90 19.67 9.36
CA VAL A 369 -9.22 20.13 8.01
C VAL A 369 -9.40 21.65 7.97
N ASP A 370 -10.16 22.21 8.89
CA ASP A 370 -10.43 23.66 8.96
C ASP A 370 -9.12 24.43 9.21
N THR A 371 -8.26 23.91 10.10
CA THR A 371 -6.95 24.48 10.39
C THR A 371 -6.05 24.46 9.14
N ALA A 372 -6.04 23.35 8.41
CA ALA A 372 -5.25 23.22 7.18
C ALA A 372 -5.75 24.19 6.07
N LEU A 373 -7.07 24.32 5.90
CA LEU A 373 -7.65 25.27 4.93
C LEU A 373 -7.32 26.72 5.25
N ALA A 374 -7.40 27.10 6.54
CA ALA A 374 -7.00 28.43 6.99
C ALA A 374 -5.50 28.70 6.74
N ALA A 375 -4.65 27.74 7.02
CA ALA A 375 -3.20 27.85 6.76
C ALA A 375 -2.89 27.96 5.26
N ILE A 376 -3.54 27.13 4.40
CA ILE A 376 -3.37 27.19 2.95
C ILE A 376 -3.77 28.58 2.43
N ARG A 377 -4.90 29.12 2.89
CA ARG A 377 -5.36 30.46 2.52
C ARG A 377 -4.32 31.52 2.88
N ALA A 378 -3.83 31.50 4.12
CA ALA A 378 -2.82 32.47 4.58
C ALA A 378 -1.52 32.38 3.77
N VAL A 379 -1.08 31.18 3.40
CA VAL A 379 0.12 31.00 2.56
C VAL A 379 -0.10 31.51 1.13
N CYS A 380 -1.30 31.40 0.58
CA CYS A 380 -1.64 31.89 -0.77
C CYS A 380 -1.82 33.40 -0.82
N GLU A 381 -2.23 34.04 0.28
CA GLU A 381 -2.47 35.49 0.37
C GLU A 381 -1.19 36.29 0.69
N GLY A 382 -0.09 35.66 1.09
CA GLY A 382 1.23 36.26 1.32
C GLY A 382 1.69 36.27 2.72
#